data_5fe629fb4ee03f9789bada384bfe08ae
#
_entry.id   5fe629fb4ee03f9789bada384bfe08ae
#
_cell.length_a   1.000
_cell.length_b   1.000
_cell.length_c   1.000
_cell.angle_alpha   90.00
_cell.angle_beta   90.00
_cell.angle_gamma   90.00
#
_symmetry.space_group_name_H-M   'P 1'
#
loop_
_entity.id
_entity.type
_entity.pdbx_description
1 polymer ?
#
loop_
_entity_poly.entity_id
_entity_poly.type
_entity_poly.pdbx_seq_one_letter_code
_entity_poly.pdbx_strand_id
1 'polypeptide(L)'
;MTNQDDNNQEIEKVEDVEVETTKKTSDSDNKKQNDDEYEKVCFICRRPESVAGKMIELPNHICVCNDCMQKSFDAMSNGPIDYSQLMNIPGVQVFNMSDMEQSIPKQQKIKKKKEGEEYKPLVDIRNLPAPHKIKAKLDEYVVGQEYAKKVMSVAVYNHYKRVATDSMDDIEIEKSNMLMIGPTGSGKTYLVKTLARILDVPLAITDATSLTEAGYIGDDIESVVSKLLAAADNDVEKAEQGIIFIDEIDKIAKKKNSSQRDVSGESVQQGMLKLLEGSDVEVPVGATSKNAMVPLTTVNTRNILFICGGAFPDLEGIIKERLTKQAAIGFGADLRDKYNNDKEILKKVATEDLRVFGMIPEFLGRLPIVFTLQGMSEDMLVEILKEPKNAILKQYQKLLALDEVKLEFDDGALHAIAKKAMKKDTG
;
A
#
# COMPACT_ATOMS: atom_id res chain seq x y z
N MET A 1 -28.29 76.55 -18.07
CA MET A 1 -27.07 76.86 -17.30
C MET A 1 -26.25 75.58 -17.36
N THR A 2 -25.43 75.44 -18.41
CA THR A 2 -24.00 75.76 -18.47
C THR A 2 -23.20 74.85 -17.52
N ASN A 3 -22.20 74.06 -17.89
CA ASN A 3 -21.27 73.91 -19.02
C ASN A 3 -20.71 72.49 -18.94
N GLN A 4 -20.42 71.77 -20.03
CA GLN A 4 -19.23 71.82 -20.88
C GLN A 4 -17.95 71.58 -20.01
N ASP A 5 -17.06 70.75 -20.28
CA ASP A 5 -16.28 70.13 -21.33
C ASP A 5 -15.19 69.31 -20.54
N ASP A 6 -14.43 68.40 -20.96
CA ASP A 6 -13.66 68.18 -22.16
C ASP A 6 -13.08 66.76 -22.22
N ASN A 7 -12.91 66.31 -23.43
CA ASN A 7 -12.06 65.22 -23.93
C ASN A 7 -10.64 65.27 -23.40
N ASN A 8 -10.04 64.11 -23.19
CA ASN A 8 -8.74 63.84 -23.77
C ASN A 8 -8.48 62.34 -23.99
N GLN A 9 -8.31 62.03 -25.26
CA GLN A 9 -7.73 60.79 -25.75
C GLN A 9 -6.22 60.86 -25.50
N GLU A 10 -5.69 59.84 -24.84
CA GLU A 10 -4.26 59.51 -24.97
C GLU A 10 -4.08 58.13 -25.60
N ILE A 11 -3.57 58.20 -26.80
CA ILE A 11 -3.06 57.08 -27.60
C ILE A 11 -1.71 56.73 -27.02
N GLU A 12 -1.57 55.61 -26.35
CA GLU A 12 -0.25 55.09 -26.02
C GLU A 12 0.23 54.07 -27.04
N LYS A 13 1.44 54.31 -27.45
CA LYS A 13 2.23 53.67 -28.48
C LYS A 13 2.45 52.18 -28.23
N VAL A 14 2.32 51.43 -29.31
CA VAL A 14 2.87 50.08 -29.46
C VAL A 14 4.37 50.23 -29.57
N GLU A 15 5.12 49.78 -28.57
CA GLU A 15 6.57 49.58 -28.67
C GLU A 15 6.83 48.14 -29.14
N ASP A 16 7.56 48.06 -30.22
CA ASP A 16 8.11 46.84 -30.81
C ASP A 16 9.03 46.15 -29.81
N VAL A 17 8.69 44.93 -29.39
CA VAL A 17 9.58 44.05 -28.63
C VAL A 17 10.35 43.19 -29.61
N GLU A 18 11.63 43.52 -29.76
CA GLU A 18 12.61 42.74 -30.48
C GLU A 18 12.69 41.31 -29.92
N VAL A 19 12.53 40.33 -30.81
CA VAL A 19 12.76 38.90 -30.51
C VAL A 19 14.29 38.69 -30.42
N GLU A 20 14.84 38.74 -29.22
CA GLU A 20 16.18 38.25 -28.94
C GLU A 20 16.19 36.70 -28.98
N THR A 21 16.85 36.19 -29.99
CA THR A 21 17.27 34.79 -30.10
C THR A 21 18.34 34.50 -29.05
N THR A 22 17.91 34.11 -27.84
CA THR A 22 18.81 33.57 -26.83
C THR A 22 19.08 32.10 -27.08
N LYS A 23 20.34 31.81 -27.23
CA LYS A 23 20.99 30.53 -27.54
C LYS A 23 20.56 29.40 -26.63
N LYS A 24 20.31 28.24 -27.26
CA LYS A 24 20.26 26.91 -26.65
C LYS A 24 21.58 26.56 -25.95
N THR A 25 21.70 26.85 -24.66
CA THR A 25 22.80 26.36 -23.82
C THR A 25 22.41 26.05 -22.38
N SER A 26 21.10 26.04 -22.02
CA SER A 26 20.64 25.77 -20.66
C SER A 26 19.97 24.42 -20.44
N ASP A 27 19.76 23.59 -21.48
CA ASP A 27 19.11 22.28 -21.33
C ASP A 27 20.08 21.13 -20.98
N SER A 28 21.40 21.29 -21.19
CA SER A 28 22.38 20.24 -20.89
C SER A 28 22.78 20.19 -19.40
N ASP A 29 22.81 21.36 -18.73
CA ASP A 29 23.23 21.44 -17.33
C ASP A 29 22.10 21.05 -16.36
N ASN A 30 20.84 21.30 -16.72
CA ASN A 30 19.68 20.82 -15.94
C ASN A 30 19.43 19.31 -16.08
N LYS A 31 19.86 18.68 -17.19
CA LYS A 31 19.83 17.22 -17.34
C LYS A 31 20.91 16.53 -16.52
N LYS A 32 22.12 17.11 -16.42
CA LYS A 32 23.21 16.53 -15.64
C LYS A 32 22.97 16.59 -14.12
N GLN A 33 22.41 17.67 -13.59
CA GLN A 33 22.06 17.77 -12.17
C GLN A 33 20.96 16.80 -11.73
N ASN A 34 20.04 16.40 -12.64
CA ASN A 34 18.97 15.46 -12.32
C ASN A 34 19.41 13.97 -12.37
N ASP A 35 20.48 13.62 -13.08
CA ASP A 35 20.94 12.23 -13.19
C ASP A 35 21.83 11.80 -12.01
N ASP A 36 22.46 12.76 -11.31
CA ASP A 36 23.27 12.47 -10.12
C ASP A 36 22.45 12.07 -8.88
N GLU A 37 21.15 12.33 -8.89
CA GLU A 37 20.22 11.99 -7.81
C GLU A 37 19.75 10.51 -7.86
N TYR A 38 19.99 9.81 -8.98
CA TYR A 38 19.53 8.45 -9.21
C TYR A 38 20.71 7.47 -9.35
N GLU A 39 20.48 6.21 -8.90
CA GLU A 39 21.47 5.16 -9.05
C GLU A 39 21.62 4.68 -10.49
N LYS A 40 22.87 4.30 -10.87
CA LYS A 40 23.13 3.56 -12.11
C LYS A 40 22.60 2.14 -11.96
N VAL A 41 22.02 1.59 -13.02
CA VAL A 41 21.42 0.25 -13.02
C VAL A 41 22.08 -0.60 -14.10
N CYS A 42 22.44 -1.84 -13.76
CA CYS A 42 23.01 -2.78 -14.70
C CYS A 42 21.98 -3.20 -15.77
N PHE A 43 22.33 -3.06 -17.04
CA PHE A 43 21.46 -3.38 -18.16
C PHE A 43 21.08 -4.89 -18.21
N ILE A 44 22.01 -5.78 -17.81
CA ILE A 44 21.82 -7.23 -17.90
C ILE A 44 21.02 -7.77 -16.71
N CYS A 45 21.49 -7.52 -15.45
CA CYS A 45 20.84 -8.06 -14.26
C CYS A 45 19.84 -7.11 -13.63
N ARG A 46 19.75 -5.87 -14.10
CA ARG A 46 18.80 -4.83 -13.66
C ARG A 46 18.96 -4.37 -12.21
N ARG A 47 20.04 -4.76 -11.53
CA ARG A 47 20.35 -4.36 -10.15
C ARG A 47 21.05 -3.00 -10.13
N PRO A 48 20.77 -2.15 -9.12
CA PRO A 48 21.45 -0.87 -8.96
C PRO A 48 22.91 -1.06 -8.53
N GLU A 49 23.71 -0.01 -8.69
CA GLU A 49 25.13 0.01 -8.35
C GLU A 49 25.40 -0.32 -6.88
N SER A 50 24.52 0.11 -5.96
CA SER A 50 24.56 -0.20 -4.54
C SER A 50 24.55 -1.72 -4.24
N VAL A 51 23.87 -2.51 -5.07
CA VAL A 51 23.75 -3.98 -4.92
C VAL A 51 24.71 -4.74 -5.83
N ALA A 52 24.88 -4.28 -7.06
CA ALA A 52 25.68 -4.98 -8.08
C ALA A 52 27.16 -4.56 -8.10
N GLY A 53 27.56 -3.59 -7.26
CA GLY A 53 28.92 -3.07 -7.21
C GLY A 53 29.30 -2.21 -8.42
N LYS A 54 30.61 -2.03 -8.66
CA LYS A 54 31.11 -1.13 -9.70
C LYS A 54 30.48 -1.39 -11.07
N MET A 55 30.00 -0.35 -11.69
CA MET A 55 29.44 -0.35 -13.04
C MET A 55 30.48 0.07 -14.07
N ILE A 56 30.48 -0.62 -15.21
CA ILE A 56 31.26 -0.26 -16.40
C ILE A 56 30.27 0.45 -17.33
N GLU A 57 30.60 1.69 -17.66
CA GLU A 57 29.79 2.47 -18.60
C GLU A 57 30.25 2.22 -20.03
N LEU A 58 29.36 1.68 -20.82
CA LEU A 58 29.56 1.45 -22.24
C LEU A 58 29.08 2.66 -23.07
N PRO A 59 29.45 2.78 -24.36
CA PRO A 59 28.88 3.81 -25.23
C PRO A 59 27.34 3.82 -25.14
N ASN A 60 26.72 4.99 -25.30
CA ASN A 60 25.29 5.23 -25.16
C ASN A 60 24.75 5.12 -23.71
N HIS A 61 25.58 5.43 -22.70
CA HIS A 61 25.21 5.41 -21.27
C HIS A 61 24.66 4.07 -20.74
N ILE A 62 24.98 2.97 -21.41
CA ILE A 62 24.63 1.63 -20.95
C ILE A 62 25.59 1.23 -19.83
N CYS A 63 25.07 0.96 -18.63
CA CYS A 63 25.86 0.50 -17.50
C CYS A 63 25.74 -1.02 -17.35
N VAL A 64 26.87 -1.71 -17.16
CA VAL A 64 26.93 -3.15 -16.92
C VAL A 64 27.80 -3.42 -15.69
N CYS A 65 27.33 -4.21 -14.75
CA CYS A 65 28.11 -4.56 -13.57
C CYS A 65 29.24 -5.56 -13.91
N ASN A 66 30.28 -5.59 -13.06
CA ASN A 66 31.45 -6.43 -13.26
C ASN A 66 31.08 -7.91 -13.39
N ASP A 67 30.15 -8.43 -12.57
CA ASP A 67 29.73 -9.83 -12.58
C ASP A 67 29.07 -10.22 -13.90
N CYS A 68 28.21 -9.35 -14.42
CA CYS A 68 27.56 -9.59 -15.71
C CYS A 68 28.56 -9.52 -16.87
N MET A 69 29.50 -8.59 -16.81
CA MET A 69 30.55 -8.47 -17.81
C MET A 69 31.41 -9.74 -17.80
N GLN A 70 31.85 -10.22 -16.63
CA GLN A 70 32.65 -11.45 -16.51
C GLN A 70 31.89 -12.66 -17.04
N LYS A 71 30.62 -12.86 -16.64
CA LYS A 71 29.79 -13.96 -17.15
C LYS A 71 29.62 -13.91 -18.67
N SER A 72 29.52 -12.72 -19.24
CA SER A 72 29.44 -12.54 -20.69
C SER A 72 30.76 -12.92 -21.38
N PHE A 73 31.92 -12.53 -20.80
CA PHE A 73 33.23 -12.94 -21.31
C PHE A 73 33.46 -14.43 -21.17
N ASP A 74 33.09 -15.05 -20.03
CA ASP A 74 33.23 -16.49 -19.82
C ASP A 74 32.37 -17.30 -20.80
N ALA A 75 31.16 -16.82 -21.08
CA ALA A 75 30.27 -17.41 -22.08
C ALA A 75 30.84 -17.31 -23.52
N MET A 76 31.52 -16.20 -23.83
CA MET A 76 32.20 -16.01 -25.12
C MET A 76 33.48 -16.85 -25.26
N SER A 77 34.15 -17.15 -24.14
CA SER A 77 35.42 -17.91 -24.15
C SER A 77 35.24 -19.42 -24.23
N ASN A 78 34.08 -19.95 -23.83
CA ASN A 78 33.85 -21.39 -23.66
C ASN A 78 33.15 -22.09 -24.84
N GLY A 79 32.94 -21.44 -25.96
CA GLY A 79 32.35 -22.10 -27.16
C GLY A 79 32.47 -21.30 -28.46
N PRO A 80 32.50 -21.96 -29.61
CA PRO A 80 32.37 -21.27 -30.88
C PRO A 80 30.93 -20.75 -31.01
N ILE A 81 30.76 -19.45 -30.89
CA ILE A 81 29.47 -18.81 -31.08
C ILE A 81 29.16 -18.80 -32.58
N ASP A 82 28.24 -19.66 -32.99
CA ASP A 82 27.70 -19.62 -34.33
C ASP A 82 26.66 -18.48 -34.42
N TYR A 83 27.11 -17.33 -34.90
CA TYR A 83 26.29 -16.14 -35.10
C TYR A 83 25.04 -16.36 -35.96
N SER A 84 25.04 -17.41 -36.78
CA SER A 84 23.89 -17.75 -37.63
C SER A 84 22.73 -18.36 -36.82
N GLN A 85 23.00 -18.98 -35.67
CA GLN A 85 21.97 -19.53 -34.80
C GLN A 85 21.32 -18.44 -33.90
N LEU A 86 22.04 -17.38 -33.58
CA LEU A 86 21.49 -16.25 -32.82
C LEU A 86 20.45 -15.46 -33.62
N MET A 87 20.60 -15.39 -34.94
CA MET A 87 19.62 -14.69 -35.79
C MET A 87 18.33 -15.49 -36.07
N ASN A 88 18.30 -16.77 -35.74
CA ASN A 88 17.16 -17.65 -36.02
C ASN A 88 16.31 -17.99 -34.77
N ILE A 89 16.56 -17.40 -33.62
CA ILE A 89 15.72 -17.61 -32.45
C ILE A 89 14.45 -16.77 -32.64
N PRO A 90 13.25 -17.37 -32.69
CA PRO A 90 12.00 -16.63 -32.79
C PRO A 90 11.81 -15.80 -31.51
N GLY A 91 11.84 -14.49 -31.64
CA GLY A 91 11.68 -13.54 -30.51
C GLY A 91 12.91 -12.69 -30.19
N VAL A 92 14.08 -12.95 -30.76
CA VAL A 92 15.21 -12.00 -30.71
C VAL A 92 15.01 -10.96 -31.81
N GLN A 93 14.28 -9.91 -31.48
CA GLN A 93 14.33 -8.68 -32.28
C GLN A 93 15.70 -8.05 -32.07
N VAL A 94 16.44 -7.84 -33.15
CA VAL A 94 17.62 -6.97 -33.14
C VAL A 94 17.11 -5.56 -32.85
N PHE A 95 17.14 -5.16 -31.61
CA PHE A 95 16.81 -3.80 -31.23
C PHE A 95 17.84 -2.87 -31.89
N ASN A 96 17.36 -1.98 -32.73
CA ASN A 96 18.19 -0.89 -33.23
C ASN A 96 18.55 -0.03 -32.00
N MET A 97 19.85 0.09 -31.72
CA MET A 97 20.40 0.85 -30.60
C MET A 97 19.97 2.34 -30.59
N SER A 98 19.47 2.85 -31.71
CA SER A 98 18.97 4.22 -31.82
C SER A 98 17.63 4.48 -31.12
N ASP A 99 16.85 3.43 -30.81
CA ASP A 99 15.56 3.60 -30.13
C ASP A 99 15.66 3.55 -28.60
N MET A 100 16.83 3.31 -28.04
CA MET A 100 17.10 3.28 -26.59
C MET A 100 17.41 4.64 -25.95
N GLU A 101 17.38 5.73 -26.71
CA GLU A 101 17.53 7.10 -26.16
C GLU A 101 16.32 7.60 -25.37
N GLN A 102 15.26 6.80 -25.21
CA GLN A 102 14.18 7.13 -24.32
C GLN A 102 14.67 7.02 -22.86
N SER A 103 14.97 8.17 -22.26
CA SER A 103 15.29 8.25 -20.83
C SER A 103 14.25 7.49 -20.02
N ILE A 104 14.72 6.50 -19.22
CA ILE A 104 13.86 5.79 -18.28
C ILE A 104 13.03 6.82 -17.51
N PRO A 105 11.69 6.71 -17.50
CA PRO A 105 10.84 7.65 -16.77
C PRO A 105 11.27 7.76 -15.30
N LYS A 106 11.16 8.96 -14.71
CA LYS A 106 11.53 9.17 -13.30
C LYS A 106 10.89 8.16 -12.34
N GLN A 107 9.67 7.72 -12.66
CA GLN A 107 8.93 6.69 -11.92
C GLN A 107 9.59 5.30 -11.92
N GLN A 108 10.58 5.08 -12.79
CA GLN A 108 11.32 3.81 -12.89
C GLN A 108 12.79 3.96 -12.47
N LYS A 109 13.19 5.11 -11.92
CA LYS A 109 14.54 5.36 -11.42
C LYS A 109 14.60 5.17 -9.91
N ILE A 110 15.69 4.58 -9.42
CA ILE A 110 15.97 4.38 -7.99
C ILE A 110 16.73 5.59 -7.48
N LYS A 111 16.27 6.22 -6.39
CA LYS A 111 17.00 7.32 -5.76
C LYS A 111 18.26 6.80 -5.08
N LYS A 112 19.37 7.54 -5.24
CA LYS A 112 20.61 7.25 -4.52
C LYS A 112 20.40 7.45 -3.03
N LYS A 113 20.97 6.53 -2.26
CA LYS A 113 21.17 6.72 -0.83
C LYS A 113 22.25 7.81 -0.65
N LYS A 114 21.95 8.85 0.11
CA LYS A 114 22.95 9.90 0.38
C LYS A 114 24.01 9.33 1.32
N GLU A 115 25.26 9.26 0.85
CA GLU A 115 26.38 8.82 1.67
C GLU A 115 26.51 9.72 2.92
N GLY A 116 26.45 9.11 4.10
CA GLY A 116 26.62 9.79 5.38
C GLY A 116 25.34 10.25 6.10
N GLU A 117 24.17 10.04 5.55
CA GLU A 117 22.93 10.17 6.34
C GLU A 117 22.72 8.88 7.15
N GLU A 118 22.81 8.98 8.49
CA GLU A 118 22.33 7.95 9.39
C GLU A 118 20.85 7.65 9.10
N TYR A 119 20.45 6.37 9.20
CA TYR A 119 19.05 5.95 9.09
C TYR A 119 18.17 6.84 9.96
N LYS A 120 17.34 7.66 9.33
CA LYS A 120 16.38 8.52 10.03
C LYS A 120 15.03 7.85 9.97
N PRO A 121 14.47 7.42 11.11
CA PRO A 121 13.11 6.93 11.12
C PRO A 121 12.17 8.02 10.62
N LEU A 122 11.28 7.68 9.66
CA LEU A 122 10.23 8.59 9.15
C LEU A 122 9.40 9.16 10.30
N VAL A 123 9.14 8.32 11.28
CA VAL A 123 8.40 8.70 12.48
C VAL A 123 9.38 8.80 13.64
N ASP A 124 9.82 10.03 13.94
CA ASP A 124 10.65 10.28 15.13
C ASP A 124 9.85 9.93 16.40
N ILE A 125 10.45 9.13 17.29
CA ILE A 125 9.83 8.76 18.60
C ILE A 125 9.36 10.00 19.37
N ARG A 126 10.11 11.08 19.30
CA ARG A 126 9.78 12.33 20.04
C ARG A 126 8.52 12.98 19.51
N ASN A 127 8.23 12.77 18.22
CA ASN A 127 7.07 13.33 17.52
C ASN A 127 5.94 12.32 17.34
N LEU A 128 6.16 11.03 17.66
CA LEU A 128 5.14 9.98 17.55
C LEU A 128 3.99 10.28 18.54
N PRO A 129 2.77 10.54 18.05
CA PRO A 129 1.65 10.82 18.94
C PRO A 129 1.34 9.61 19.83
N ALA A 130 1.12 9.83 21.11
CA ALA A 130 0.68 8.77 22.02
C ALA A 130 -0.64 8.13 21.53
N PRO A 131 -0.94 6.85 21.87
CA PRO A 131 -2.10 6.12 21.37
C PRO A 131 -3.43 6.86 21.48
N HIS A 132 -3.66 7.56 22.59
CA HIS A 132 -4.88 8.34 22.79
C HIS A 132 -4.97 9.54 21.83
N LYS A 133 -3.84 10.14 21.43
CA LYS A 133 -3.80 11.23 20.44
C LYS A 133 -4.02 10.69 19.02
N ILE A 134 -3.48 9.50 18.70
CA ILE A 134 -3.76 8.82 17.41
C ILE A 134 -5.25 8.53 17.33
N LYS A 135 -5.83 7.93 18.40
CA LYS A 135 -7.27 7.66 18.46
C LYS A 135 -8.09 8.94 18.29
N ALA A 136 -7.76 10.02 19.02
CA ALA A 136 -8.48 11.29 18.92
C ALA A 136 -8.46 11.86 17.48
N LYS A 137 -7.32 11.75 16.79
CA LYS A 137 -7.24 12.13 15.37
C LYS A 137 -8.08 11.21 14.47
N LEU A 138 -8.15 9.91 14.76
CA LEU A 138 -9.02 8.98 14.03
C LEU A 138 -10.50 9.32 14.28
N ASP A 139 -10.88 9.72 15.50
CA ASP A 139 -12.25 10.11 15.85
C ASP A 139 -12.75 11.32 15.03
N GLU A 140 -11.84 12.19 14.57
CA GLU A 140 -12.21 13.33 13.71
C GLU A 140 -12.69 12.91 12.31
N TYR A 141 -12.35 11.70 11.87
CA TYR A 141 -12.64 11.19 10.50
C TYR A 141 -13.51 9.93 10.48
N VAL A 142 -13.44 9.11 11.52
CA VAL A 142 -14.09 7.79 11.57
C VAL A 142 -15.09 7.73 12.71
N VAL A 143 -16.36 7.60 12.36
CA VAL A 143 -17.47 7.45 13.30
C VAL A 143 -17.50 6.03 13.86
N GLY A 144 -17.82 5.90 15.13
CA GLY A 144 -17.92 4.58 15.80
C GLY A 144 -16.60 3.83 15.86
N GLN A 145 -16.66 2.51 15.84
CA GLN A 145 -15.50 1.61 15.82
C GLN A 145 -14.51 1.83 16.99
N GLU A 146 -15.03 2.18 18.16
CA GLU A 146 -14.25 2.61 19.33
C GLU A 146 -13.17 1.61 19.76
N TYR A 147 -13.53 0.33 19.76
CA TYR A 147 -12.60 -0.76 20.12
C TYR A 147 -11.48 -0.89 19.08
N ALA A 148 -11.86 -0.95 17.80
CA ALA A 148 -10.90 -1.08 16.70
C ALA A 148 -9.90 0.10 16.67
N LYS A 149 -10.39 1.33 16.82
CA LYS A 149 -9.54 2.54 16.89
C LYS A 149 -8.55 2.48 18.05
N LYS A 150 -8.98 2.02 19.25
CA LYS A 150 -8.09 1.85 20.41
C LYS A 150 -7.00 0.81 20.13
N VAL A 151 -7.37 -0.38 19.70
CA VAL A 151 -6.42 -1.47 19.43
C VAL A 151 -5.42 -1.06 18.35
N MET A 152 -5.90 -0.52 17.24
CA MET A 152 -5.06 -0.06 16.14
C MET A 152 -4.10 1.06 16.59
N SER A 153 -4.56 2.03 17.37
CA SER A 153 -3.71 3.13 17.87
C SER A 153 -2.57 2.63 18.74
N VAL A 154 -2.82 1.65 19.61
CA VAL A 154 -1.80 1.03 20.45
C VAL A 154 -0.82 0.20 19.62
N ALA A 155 -1.34 -0.65 18.72
CA ALA A 155 -0.54 -1.52 17.88
C ALA A 155 0.43 -0.73 16.99
N VAL A 156 -0.07 0.32 16.36
CA VAL A 156 0.73 1.19 15.49
C VAL A 156 1.78 1.98 16.29
N TYR A 157 1.41 2.51 17.44
CA TYR A 157 2.35 3.17 18.32
C TYR A 157 3.51 2.23 18.73
N ASN A 158 3.19 0.99 19.13
CA ASN A 158 4.20 0.00 19.48
C ASN A 158 5.07 -0.38 18.27
N HIS A 159 4.48 -0.50 17.07
CA HIS A 159 5.21 -0.77 15.85
C HIS A 159 6.26 0.31 15.56
N TYR A 160 5.87 1.58 15.47
CA TYR A 160 6.81 2.66 15.18
C TYR A 160 7.80 2.92 16.31
N LYS A 161 7.42 2.65 17.55
CA LYS A 161 8.35 2.66 18.67
C LYS A 161 9.43 1.60 18.50
N ARG A 162 9.06 0.37 18.09
CA ARG A 162 10.02 -0.70 17.75
C ARG A 162 10.96 -0.28 16.62
N VAL A 163 10.40 0.24 15.50
CA VAL A 163 11.18 0.70 14.34
C VAL A 163 12.21 1.76 14.73
N ALA A 164 11.84 2.65 15.62
CA ALA A 164 12.73 3.74 16.05
C ALA A 164 13.73 3.34 17.15
N THR A 165 13.54 2.18 17.82
CA THR A 165 14.42 1.67 18.87
C THR A 165 15.26 0.46 18.44
N ASP A 166 15.36 0.19 17.16
CA ASP A 166 16.00 -1.00 16.55
C ASP A 166 17.48 -1.25 17.00
N SER A 167 18.05 -0.32 17.75
CA SER A 167 19.43 -0.39 18.26
C SER A 167 19.55 -0.56 19.77
N MET A 168 18.45 -0.71 20.51
CA MET A 168 18.49 -0.77 21.98
C MET A 168 18.26 -2.21 22.47
N ASP A 169 19.32 -2.80 22.97
CA ASP A 169 19.36 -3.99 23.81
C ASP A 169 19.21 -5.37 23.14
N ASP A 170 19.66 -6.38 23.85
CA ASP A 170 19.67 -7.81 23.49
C ASP A 170 18.26 -8.44 23.33
N ILE A 171 17.17 -7.63 23.35
CA ILE A 171 15.80 -8.12 23.29
C ILE A 171 15.17 -7.74 21.94
N GLU A 172 14.93 -8.74 21.12
CA GLU A 172 14.21 -8.57 19.85
C GLU A 172 12.71 -8.43 20.09
N ILE A 173 12.12 -7.29 19.66
CA ILE A 173 10.68 -7.05 19.73
C ILE A 173 10.04 -7.53 18.43
N GLU A 174 9.12 -8.48 18.53
CA GLU A 174 8.42 -9.03 17.37
C GLU A 174 7.51 -8.00 16.67
N LYS A 175 7.22 -8.28 15.38
CA LYS A 175 6.31 -7.44 14.58
C LYS A 175 4.88 -7.50 15.11
N SER A 176 4.21 -6.37 15.07
CA SER A 176 2.81 -6.21 15.51
C SER A 176 1.85 -6.18 14.31
N ASN A 177 1.97 -7.16 13.38
CA ASN A 177 1.02 -7.22 12.26
C ASN A 177 -0.39 -7.48 12.76
N MET A 178 -1.39 -7.00 12.01
CA MET A 178 -2.78 -6.95 12.46
C MET A 178 -3.72 -7.70 11.53
N LEU A 179 -4.71 -8.36 12.10
CA LEU A 179 -5.86 -8.92 11.39
C LEU A 179 -7.13 -8.18 11.80
N MET A 180 -7.79 -7.58 10.84
CA MET A 180 -9.00 -6.79 10.99
C MET A 180 -10.21 -7.55 10.42
N ILE A 181 -11.15 -7.92 11.27
CA ILE A 181 -12.34 -8.69 10.91
C ILE A 181 -13.56 -7.78 10.98
N GLY A 182 -14.38 -7.75 9.93
CA GLY A 182 -15.60 -6.96 9.97
C GLY A 182 -16.36 -7.00 8.66
N PRO A 183 -17.68 -6.83 8.68
CA PRO A 183 -18.52 -6.94 7.50
C PRO A 183 -18.08 -5.97 6.39
N THR A 184 -18.51 -6.25 5.17
CA THR A 184 -18.32 -5.32 4.05
C THR A 184 -18.96 -3.99 4.41
N GLY A 185 -18.27 -2.87 4.09
CA GLY A 185 -18.77 -1.53 4.42
C GLY A 185 -18.54 -1.08 5.86
N SER A 186 -17.91 -1.89 6.74
CA SER A 186 -17.59 -1.47 8.12
C SER A 186 -16.49 -0.40 8.22
N GLY A 187 -15.89 0.01 7.09
CA GLY A 187 -14.88 1.07 7.03
C GLY A 187 -13.44 0.61 7.18
N LYS A 188 -13.12 -0.69 7.02
CA LYS A 188 -11.76 -1.26 7.14
C LYS A 188 -10.71 -0.45 6.36
N THR A 189 -10.89 -0.37 5.07
CA THR A 189 -9.95 0.32 4.16
C THR A 189 -9.86 1.81 4.46
N TYR A 190 -10.96 2.46 4.82
CA TYR A 190 -11.00 3.88 5.18
C TYR A 190 -10.23 4.17 6.48
N LEU A 191 -10.35 3.29 7.48
CA LEU A 191 -9.65 3.39 8.74
C LEU A 191 -8.12 3.35 8.54
N VAL A 192 -7.64 2.40 7.70
CA VAL A 192 -6.21 2.29 7.39
C VAL A 192 -5.70 3.48 6.57
N LYS A 193 -6.45 3.95 5.57
CA LYS A 193 -6.11 5.16 4.80
C LYS A 193 -6.01 6.39 5.69
N THR A 194 -6.92 6.54 6.63
CA THR A 194 -6.91 7.66 7.58
C THR A 194 -5.72 7.57 8.51
N LEU A 195 -5.40 6.37 9.01
CA LEU A 195 -4.25 6.12 9.86
C LEU A 195 -2.93 6.50 9.16
N ALA A 196 -2.70 5.98 7.96
CA ALA A 196 -1.48 6.25 7.18
C ALA A 196 -1.30 7.76 6.93
N ARG A 197 -2.40 8.48 6.64
CA ARG A 197 -2.40 9.95 6.48
C ARG A 197 -2.05 10.68 7.79
N ILE A 198 -2.57 10.21 8.94
CA ILE A 198 -2.28 10.82 10.25
C ILE A 198 -0.80 10.68 10.62
N LEU A 199 -0.19 9.57 10.23
CA LEU A 199 1.21 9.23 10.51
C LEU A 199 2.18 9.75 9.44
N ASP A 200 1.65 10.20 8.30
CA ASP A 200 2.43 10.64 7.14
C ASP A 200 3.41 9.57 6.63
N VAL A 201 2.90 8.35 6.46
CA VAL A 201 3.68 7.21 5.99
C VAL A 201 3.14 6.64 4.68
N PRO A 202 3.99 6.06 3.82
CA PRO A 202 3.54 5.42 2.59
C PRO A 202 2.56 4.28 2.88
N LEU A 203 1.53 4.16 2.03
CA LEU A 203 0.52 3.12 2.13
C LEU A 203 0.31 2.43 0.79
N ALA A 204 0.48 1.12 0.76
CA ALA A 204 0.01 0.27 -0.33
C ALA A 204 -1.27 -0.46 0.07
N ILE A 205 -2.21 -0.51 -0.87
CA ILE A 205 -3.46 -1.27 -0.70
C ILE A 205 -3.52 -2.30 -1.82
N THR A 206 -3.78 -3.54 -1.45
CA THR A 206 -3.95 -4.64 -2.40
C THR A 206 -5.09 -5.53 -1.96
N ASP A 207 -5.63 -6.27 -2.92
CA ASP A 207 -6.66 -7.28 -2.70
C ASP A 207 -5.99 -8.66 -2.71
N ALA A 208 -6.27 -9.48 -1.70
CA ALA A 208 -5.71 -10.82 -1.60
C ALA A 208 -6.12 -11.72 -2.77
N THR A 209 -7.28 -11.46 -3.40
CA THR A 209 -7.77 -12.24 -4.54
C THR A 209 -6.96 -12.04 -5.82
N SER A 210 -6.24 -10.91 -5.92
CA SER A 210 -5.34 -10.63 -7.04
C SER A 210 -4.01 -11.36 -6.93
N LEU A 211 -3.66 -11.86 -5.74
CA LEU A 211 -2.38 -12.49 -5.47
C LEU A 211 -2.38 -13.97 -5.83
N THR A 212 -1.30 -14.42 -6.45
CA THR A 212 -1.11 -15.81 -6.83
C THR A 212 0.30 -16.29 -6.46
N GLU A 213 0.49 -17.61 -6.39
CA GLU A 213 1.81 -18.21 -6.30
C GLU A 213 2.64 -17.84 -7.54
N ALA A 214 3.93 -17.57 -7.36
CA ALA A 214 4.84 -17.17 -8.44
C ALA A 214 4.79 -18.16 -9.64
N GLY A 215 4.64 -17.59 -10.85
CA GLY A 215 4.55 -18.34 -12.09
C GLY A 215 3.13 -18.65 -12.59
N TYR A 216 2.09 -18.25 -11.87
CA TYR A 216 0.69 -18.33 -12.32
C TYR A 216 0.18 -16.96 -12.80
N ILE A 217 -0.98 -16.96 -13.47
CA ILE A 217 -1.62 -15.71 -13.94
C ILE A 217 -2.18 -14.96 -12.74
N GLY A 218 -1.64 -13.79 -12.46
CA GLY A 218 -1.98 -12.90 -11.35
C GLY A 218 -0.79 -12.04 -10.93
N ASP A 219 -0.98 -11.25 -9.90
CA ASP A 219 0.10 -10.47 -9.28
C ASP A 219 0.92 -11.39 -8.38
N ASP A 220 2.23 -11.40 -8.53
CA ASP A 220 3.13 -12.08 -7.58
C ASP A 220 2.97 -11.51 -6.17
N ILE A 221 3.16 -12.33 -5.14
CA ILE A 221 3.01 -11.90 -3.74
C ILE A 221 3.93 -10.70 -3.43
N GLU A 222 5.13 -10.65 -4.00
CA GLU A 222 6.05 -9.53 -3.84
C GLU A 222 5.60 -8.23 -4.51
N SER A 223 4.61 -8.28 -5.40
CA SER A 223 4.03 -7.09 -6.05
C SER A 223 3.45 -6.09 -5.04
N VAL A 224 3.03 -6.55 -3.87
CA VAL A 224 2.54 -5.69 -2.79
C VAL A 224 3.62 -4.72 -2.29
N VAL A 225 4.88 -5.19 -2.28
CA VAL A 225 6.04 -4.38 -1.88
C VAL A 225 6.40 -3.41 -3.00
N SER A 226 6.28 -3.80 -4.28
CA SER A 226 6.45 -2.88 -5.42
C SER A 226 5.43 -1.74 -5.38
N LYS A 227 4.17 -2.04 -5.04
CA LYS A 227 3.12 -1.02 -4.86
C LYS A 227 3.46 -0.05 -3.73
N LEU A 228 4.06 -0.54 -2.63
CA LEU A 228 4.51 0.30 -1.52
C LEU A 228 5.70 1.17 -1.93
N LEU A 229 6.67 0.61 -2.65
CA LEU A 229 7.81 1.35 -3.17
C LEU A 229 7.35 2.50 -4.10
N ALA A 230 6.39 2.24 -4.98
CA ALA A 230 5.79 3.27 -5.82
C ALA A 230 5.08 4.36 -5.00
N ALA A 231 4.36 3.99 -3.94
CA ALA A 231 3.71 4.92 -3.01
C ALA A 231 4.71 5.76 -2.19
N ALA A 232 5.95 5.29 -2.06
CA ALA A 232 7.06 5.99 -1.41
C ALA A 232 7.93 6.79 -2.41
N ASP A 233 7.45 7.06 -3.63
CA ASP A 233 8.21 7.73 -4.70
C ASP A 233 9.55 7.04 -5.05
N ASN A 234 9.58 5.71 -4.98
CA ASN A 234 10.75 4.86 -5.18
C ASN A 234 11.90 5.12 -4.18
N ASP A 235 11.56 5.64 -3.02
CA ASP A 235 12.47 5.79 -1.89
C ASP A 235 12.38 4.52 -1.03
N VAL A 236 13.45 3.71 -1.05
CA VAL A 236 13.49 2.41 -0.35
C VAL A 236 13.38 2.60 1.16
N GLU A 237 14.09 3.59 1.75
CA GLU A 237 14.08 3.84 3.20
C GLU A 237 12.69 4.24 3.70
N LYS A 238 11.94 5.01 2.88
CA LYS A 238 10.55 5.33 3.18
C LYS A 238 9.63 4.13 3.02
N ALA A 239 9.81 3.33 1.97
CA ALA A 239 9.02 2.14 1.74
C ALA A 239 9.15 1.13 2.88
N GLU A 240 10.37 0.92 3.39
CA GLU A 240 10.66 0.01 4.50
C GLU A 240 9.97 0.38 5.83
N GLN A 241 9.47 1.60 5.96
CA GLN A 241 8.73 2.09 7.13
C GLN A 241 7.24 2.32 6.85
N GLY A 242 6.77 1.87 5.70
CA GLY A 242 5.39 2.06 5.27
C GLY A 242 4.42 1.04 5.84
N ILE A 243 3.17 1.15 5.38
CA ILE A 243 2.07 0.25 5.72
C ILE A 243 1.61 -0.47 4.47
N ILE A 244 1.43 -1.78 4.55
CA ILE A 244 0.74 -2.59 3.52
C ILE A 244 -0.59 -3.04 4.08
N PHE A 245 -1.67 -2.69 3.41
CA PHE A 245 -3.01 -3.18 3.70
C PHE A 245 -3.44 -4.19 2.65
N ILE A 246 -3.75 -5.41 3.11
CA ILE A 246 -4.21 -6.50 2.26
C ILE A 246 -5.68 -6.75 2.60
N ASP A 247 -6.56 -6.34 1.69
CA ASP A 247 -8.01 -6.53 1.86
C ASP A 247 -8.45 -7.91 1.36
N GLU A 248 -9.66 -8.33 1.73
CA GLU A 248 -10.28 -9.60 1.33
C GLU A 248 -9.45 -10.85 1.68
N ILE A 249 -8.69 -10.80 2.79
CA ILE A 249 -7.82 -11.91 3.21
C ILE A 249 -8.60 -13.23 3.48
N ASP A 250 -9.87 -13.13 3.79
CA ASP A 250 -10.76 -14.28 3.97
C ASP A 250 -10.99 -15.11 2.68
N LYS A 251 -10.74 -14.50 1.51
CA LYS A 251 -10.89 -15.17 0.21
C LYS A 251 -9.79 -16.17 -0.11
N ILE A 252 -8.61 -16.02 0.53
CA ILE A 252 -7.52 -16.99 0.42
C ILE A 252 -7.57 -18.07 1.50
N ALA A 253 -8.67 -18.18 2.25
CA ALA A 253 -8.89 -19.29 3.18
C ALA A 253 -9.00 -20.62 2.41
N LYS A 254 -8.40 -21.68 2.97
CA LYS A 254 -8.44 -23.03 2.41
C LYS A 254 -9.88 -23.53 2.30
N LYS A 255 -10.29 -23.95 1.11
CA LYS A 255 -11.63 -24.53 0.89
C LYS A 255 -11.67 -25.97 1.42
N LYS A 256 -12.70 -26.29 2.22
CA LYS A 256 -12.87 -27.60 2.90
C LYS A 256 -12.91 -28.81 1.95
N ASN A 257 -13.20 -28.63 0.66
CA ASN A 257 -13.47 -29.72 -0.30
C ASN A 257 -12.51 -29.78 -1.51
N SER A 258 -11.36 -29.09 -1.51
CA SER A 258 -10.43 -29.18 -2.61
C SER A 258 -9.43 -30.31 -2.39
N SER A 259 -9.53 -31.38 -3.19
CA SER A 259 -8.53 -32.44 -3.29
C SER A 259 -7.34 -32.06 -4.20
N GLN A 260 -7.38 -30.90 -4.84
CA GLN A 260 -6.34 -30.37 -5.71
C GLN A 260 -5.50 -29.31 -4.97
N ARG A 261 -4.24 -29.13 -5.41
CA ARG A 261 -3.36 -28.08 -4.91
C ARG A 261 -4.05 -26.71 -5.07
N ASP A 262 -4.27 -26.01 -3.98
CA ASP A 262 -4.92 -24.70 -3.97
C ASP A 262 -3.87 -23.61 -4.16
N VAL A 263 -3.66 -23.22 -5.42
CA VAL A 263 -2.65 -22.21 -5.81
C VAL A 263 -3.07 -20.77 -5.51
N SER A 264 -4.34 -20.56 -5.18
CA SER A 264 -4.90 -19.23 -4.88
C SER A 264 -5.28 -19.06 -3.41
N GLY A 265 -5.22 -20.08 -2.60
CA GLY A 265 -5.59 -20.08 -1.19
C GLY A 265 -4.40 -20.36 -0.27
N GLU A 266 -4.21 -21.64 0.12
CA GLU A 266 -3.16 -22.04 1.07
C GLU A 266 -1.75 -21.65 0.59
N SER A 267 -1.45 -21.80 -0.72
CA SER A 267 -0.14 -21.43 -1.28
C SER A 267 0.15 -19.94 -1.14
N VAL A 268 -0.86 -19.08 -1.32
CA VAL A 268 -0.70 -17.61 -1.12
C VAL A 268 -0.44 -17.29 0.34
N GLN A 269 -1.18 -17.93 1.28
CA GLN A 269 -0.93 -17.75 2.71
C GLN A 269 0.51 -18.12 3.06
N GLN A 270 1.02 -19.27 2.55
CA GLN A 270 2.41 -19.71 2.78
C GLN A 270 3.43 -18.76 2.17
N GLY A 271 3.21 -18.29 0.94
CA GLY A 271 4.09 -17.34 0.28
C GLY A 271 4.21 -16.00 1.00
N MET A 272 3.12 -15.56 1.63
CA MET A 272 3.10 -14.31 2.41
C MET A 272 3.85 -14.41 3.74
N LEU A 273 4.13 -15.60 4.27
CA LEU A 273 4.82 -15.76 5.56
C LEU A 273 6.15 -15.02 5.60
N LYS A 274 6.96 -15.14 4.54
CA LYS A 274 8.27 -14.48 4.44
C LYS A 274 8.16 -12.96 4.56
N LEU A 275 7.15 -12.36 3.90
CA LEU A 275 6.91 -10.92 3.98
C LEU A 275 6.48 -10.49 5.39
N LEU A 276 5.60 -11.26 6.00
CA LEU A 276 5.10 -10.98 7.35
C LEU A 276 6.17 -11.13 8.42
N GLU A 277 7.08 -12.09 8.27
CA GLU A 277 8.23 -12.32 9.18
C GLU A 277 9.25 -11.19 9.07
N GLY A 278 9.54 -10.74 7.88
CA GLY A 278 10.59 -9.78 7.54
C GLY A 278 11.72 -10.43 6.79
N SER A 279 11.85 -10.08 5.52
CA SER A 279 12.86 -10.59 4.60
C SER A 279 13.25 -9.53 3.58
N ASP A 280 14.41 -9.72 2.98
CA ASP A 280 14.83 -8.96 1.83
C ASP A 280 14.11 -9.48 0.58
N VAL A 281 13.46 -8.57 -0.14
CA VAL A 281 12.66 -8.90 -1.32
C VAL A 281 13.13 -8.06 -2.50
N GLU A 282 13.50 -8.73 -3.60
CA GLU A 282 13.79 -8.05 -4.86
C GLU A 282 12.49 -7.71 -5.58
N VAL A 283 12.29 -6.42 -5.84
CA VAL A 283 11.07 -5.91 -6.48
C VAL A 283 11.38 -5.02 -7.68
N PRO A 284 10.55 -5.07 -8.73
CA PRO A 284 10.70 -4.20 -9.89
C PRO A 284 10.24 -2.77 -9.55
N VAL A 285 11.00 -1.78 -10.01
CA VAL A 285 10.70 -0.37 -9.79
C VAL A 285 9.72 0.12 -10.85
N GLY A 286 8.55 0.58 -10.43
CA GLY A 286 7.51 1.10 -11.34
C GLY A 286 6.74 0.03 -12.13
N ALA A 287 6.86 -1.25 -11.75
CA ALA A 287 6.10 -2.36 -12.33
C ALA A 287 5.66 -3.34 -11.24
N THR A 288 4.65 -4.15 -11.52
CA THR A 288 4.13 -5.18 -10.60
C THR A 288 4.72 -6.56 -10.85
N SER A 289 5.24 -6.81 -12.06
CA SER A 289 5.81 -8.10 -12.45
C SER A 289 7.32 -8.03 -12.59
N LYS A 290 8.03 -9.01 -12.04
CA LYS A 290 9.49 -9.17 -12.17
C LYS A 290 9.93 -9.42 -13.62
N ASN A 291 9.02 -9.82 -14.49
CA ASN A 291 9.30 -10.03 -15.92
C ASN A 291 9.39 -8.71 -16.71
N ALA A 292 8.97 -7.58 -16.13
CA ALA A 292 9.12 -6.29 -16.76
C ALA A 292 10.61 -5.92 -16.89
N MET A 293 10.98 -5.31 -18.01
CA MET A 293 12.35 -4.83 -18.29
C MET A 293 12.61 -3.49 -17.57
N VAL A 294 12.47 -3.50 -16.23
CA VAL A 294 12.64 -2.35 -15.36
C VAL A 294 13.72 -2.63 -14.30
N PRO A 295 14.30 -1.61 -13.68
CA PRO A 295 15.25 -1.78 -12.58
C PRO A 295 14.67 -2.63 -11.45
N LEU A 296 15.52 -3.44 -10.82
CA LEU A 296 15.19 -4.21 -9.62
C LEU A 296 15.88 -3.56 -8.42
N THR A 297 15.17 -3.48 -7.30
CA THR A 297 15.75 -3.06 -6.03
C THR A 297 15.37 -4.03 -4.93
N THR A 298 16.17 -4.06 -3.86
CA THR A 298 15.89 -4.87 -2.67
C THR A 298 15.23 -3.99 -1.63
N VAL A 299 14.13 -4.47 -1.07
CA VAL A 299 13.39 -3.82 0.02
C VAL A 299 13.30 -4.80 1.19
N ASN A 300 13.70 -4.37 2.39
CA ASN A 300 13.59 -5.16 3.60
C ASN A 300 12.22 -4.96 4.23
N THR A 301 11.47 -6.05 4.40
CA THR A 301 10.10 -5.99 4.93
C THR A 301 10.02 -6.01 6.45
N ARG A 302 11.16 -6.07 7.18
CA ARG A 302 11.20 -6.19 8.65
C ARG A 302 10.46 -5.06 9.36
N ASN A 303 10.56 -3.84 8.85
CA ASN A 303 9.96 -2.65 9.45
C ASN A 303 8.66 -2.19 8.75
N ILE A 304 8.19 -2.92 7.75
CA ILE A 304 6.89 -2.69 7.12
C ILE A 304 5.79 -3.24 8.03
N LEU A 305 4.77 -2.44 8.28
CA LEU A 305 3.58 -2.86 9.01
C LEU A 305 2.55 -3.49 8.07
N PHE A 306 2.21 -4.75 8.31
CA PHE A 306 1.16 -5.43 7.56
C PHE A 306 -0.16 -5.40 8.35
N ILE A 307 -1.21 -4.99 7.67
CA ILE A 307 -2.59 -5.01 8.16
C ILE A 307 -3.41 -5.82 7.18
N CYS A 308 -3.95 -6.94 7.62
CA CYS A 308 -4.83 -7.78 6.80
C CYS A 308 -6.29 -7.50 7.18
N GLY A 309 -7.17 -7.32 6.20
CA GLY A 309 -8.59 -7.09 6.40
C GLY A 309 -9.45 -8.15 5.71
N GLY A 310 -10.53 -8.60 6.35
CA GLY A 310 -11.45 -9.53 5.75
C GLY A 310 -12.87 -9.43 6.31
N ALA A 311 -13.85 -9.88 5.54
CA ALA A 311 -15.24 -9.93 5.98
C ALA A 311 -15.55 -11.19 6.79
N PHE A 312 -14.92 -12.30 6.48
CA PHE A 312 -15.08 -13.59 7.13
C PHE A 312 -16.57 -14.01 7.23
N PRO A 313 -17.27 -14.17 6.10
CA PRO A 313 -18.64 -14.64 6.11
C PRO A 313 -18.73 -15.98 6.86
N ASP A 314 -19.84 -16.23 7.56
CA ASP A 314 -20.09 -17.44 8.36
C ASP A 314 -19.20 -17.65 9.61
N LEU A 315 -18.23 -16.76 9.87
CA LEU A 315 -17.39 -16.85 11.08
C LEU A 315 -18.24 -16.78 12.35
N GLU A 316 -19.32 -15.99 12.36
CA GLU A 316 -20.26 -15.94 13.47
C GLU A 316 -20.86 -17.32 13.80
N GLY A 317 -21.19 -18.10 12.77
CA GLY A 317 -21.68 -19.48 12.94
C GLY A 317 -20.66 -20.38 13.61
N ILE A 318 -19.38 -20.28 13.20
CA ILE A 318 -18.26 -21.04 13.78
C ILE A 318 -18.07 -20.68 15.26
N ILE A 319 -18.10 -19.39 15.60
CA ILE A 319 -17.97 -18.91 16.98
C ILE A 319 -19.13 -19.42 17.83
N LYS A 320 -20.39 -19.34 17.34
CA LYS A 320 -21.57 -19.83 18.01
C LYS A 320 -21.47 -21.32 18.29
N GLU A 321 -21.03 -22.11 17.31
CA GLU A 321 -20.86 -23.57 17.45
C GLU A 321 -19.80 -23.89 18.54
N ARG A 322 -18.64 -23.21 18.54
CA ARG A 322 -17.62 -23.39 19.57
C ARG A 322 -18.15 -23.07 20.97
N LEU A 323 -18.79 -21.92 21.15
CA LEU A 323 -19.31 -21.48 22.44
C LEU A 323 -20.43 -22.39 22.92
N THR A 324 -21.28 -22.90 22.04
CA THR A 324 -22.34 -23.85 22.38
C THR A 324 -21.76 -25.20 22.78
N LYS A 325 -20.75 -25.73 22.10
CA LYS A 325 -20.06 -26.98 22.48
C LYS A 325 -19.39 -26.87 23.85
N GLN A 326 -18.72 -25.74 24.14
CA GLN A 326 -18.12 -25.51 25.46
C GLN A 326 -19.15 -25.41 26.58
N ALA A 327 -20.34 -24.84 26.29
CA ALA A 327 -21.40 -24.71 27.25
C ALA A 327 -22.18 -26.05 27.47
N ALA A 328 -22.21 -26.92 26.48
CA ALA A 328 -22.91 -28.22 26.59
C ALA A 328 -22.22 -29.21 27.56
N ILE A 329 -20.98 -28.98 27.95
CA ILE A 329 -20.26 -29.74 28.98
C ILE A 329 -20.72 -29.34 30.40
N GLY A 330 -21.41 -28.18 30.53
CA GLY A 330 -22.04 -27.71 31.76
C GLY A 330 -23.55 -27.67 31.61
N PHE A 331 -24.31 -28.15 32.61
CA PHE A 331 -25.78 -28.24 32.70
C PHE A 331 -26.50 -26.94 32.28
N GLY A 332 -26.76 -26.71 30.99
CA GLY A 332 -27.43 -25.50 30.56
C GLY A 332 -28.02 -25.58 29.15
N ALA A 333 -29.23 -26.07 29.00
CA ALA A 333 -30.00 -26.08 27.75
C ALA A 333 -30.39 -24.65 27.25
N ASP A 334 -30.41 -23.66 28.15
CA ASP A 334 -30.84 -22.27 27.86
C ASP A 334 -29.76 -21.39 27.16
N LEU A 335 -28.56 -21.92 26.97
CA LEU A 335 -27.43 -21.13 26.43
C LEU A 335 -27.45 -20.99 24.91
N ARG A 336 -28.19 -21.85 24.18
CA ARG A 336 -28.28 -21.76 22.70
C ARG A 336 -28.92 -20.47 22.24
N ASP A 337 -29.98 -20.03 22.93
CA ASP A 337 -30.70 -18.80 22.57
C ASP A 337 -29.91 -17.53 22.91
N LYS A 338 -29.04 -17.58 23.93
CA LYS A 338 -28.21 -16.45 24.36
C LYS A 338 -27.23 -15.98 23.29
N TYR A 339 -26.67 -16.91 22.53
CA TYR A 339 -25.67 -16.57 21.49
C TYR A 339 -26.29 -16.30 20.10
N ASN A 340 -27.55 -16.73 19.88
CA ASN A 340 -28.23 -16.53 18.61
C ASN A 340 -28.49 -15.03 18.32
N ASN A 341 -28.74 -14.23 19.36
CA ASN A 341 -29.09 -12.81 19.27
C ASN A 341 -27.96 -11.86 19.68
N ASP A 342 -26.73 -12.38 19.89
CA ASP A 342 -25.60 -11.56 20.31
C ASP A 342 -25.00 -10.81 19.10
N LYS A 343 -25.33 -9.54 18.97
CA LYS A 343 -24.80 -8.64 17.92
C LYS A 343 -23.27 -8.42 18.01
N GLU A 344 -22.67 -8.76 19.15
CA GLU A 344 -21.23 -8.61 19.40
C GLU A 344 -20.46 -9.93 19.34
N ILE A 345 -21.07 -10.98 18.76
CA ILE A 345 -20.51 -12.34 18.73
C ILE A 345 -19.10 -12.35 18.10
N LEU A 346 -18.83 -11.52 17.09
CA LEU A 346 -17.51 -11.39 16.45
C LEU A 346 -16.42 -10.96 17.43
N LYS A 347 -16.72 -10.21 18.49
CA LYS A 347 -15.75 -9.85 19.52
C LYS A 347 -15.19 -11.05 20.29
N LYS A 348 -15.87 -12.20 20.22
CA LYS A 348 -15.49 -13.45 20.88
C LYS A 348 -14.68 -14.38 19.96
N VAL A 349 -14.21 -13.86 18.83
CA VAL A 349 -13.36 -14.61 17.90
C VAL A 349 -12.10 -15.10 18.61
N ALA A 350 -11.76 -16.36 18.35
CA ALA A 350 -10.53 -17.00 18.81
C ALA A 350 -9.74 -17.55 17.62
N THR A 351 -8.47 -17.84 17.82
CA THR A 351 -7.60 -18.39 16.75
C THR A 351 -8.14 -19.70 16.19
N GLU A 352 -8.77 -20.53 17.04
CA GLU A 352 -9.42 -21.78 16.61
C GLU A 352 -10.55 -21.56 15.61
N ASP A 353 -11.31 -20.48 15.76
CA ASP A 353 -12.41 -20.16 14.83
C ASP A 353 -11.86 -19.84 13.44
N LEU A 354 -10.77 -19.08 13.38
CA LEU A 354 -10.10 -18.72 12.14
C LEU A 354 -9.44 -19.93 11.45
N ARG A 355 -8.92 -20.88 12.25
CA ARG A 355 -8.41 -22.17 11.73
C ARG A 355 -9.54 -23.00 11.13
N VAL A 356 -10.69 -23.08 11.80
CA VAL A 356 -11.89 -23.79 11.30
C VAL A 356 -12.41 -23.12 10.03
N PHE A 357 -12.28 -21.79 9.92
CA PHE A 357 -12.63 -21.03 8.73
C PHE A 357 -11.74 -21.38 7.53
N GLY A 358 -10.47 -21.73 7.75
CA GLY A 358 -9.53 -22.14 6.69
C GLY A 358 -8.22 -21.34 6.65
N MET A 359 -7.93 -20.56 7.69
CA MET A 359 -6.64 -19.88 7.81
C MET A 359 -5.59 -20.84 8.39
N ILE A 360 -4.37 -20.85 7.82
CA ILE A 360 -3.30 -21.72 8.33
C ILE A 360 -2.72 -21.17 9.64
N PRO A 361 -2.36 -22.07 10.59
CA PRO A 361 -1.86 -21.66 11.92
C PRO A 361 -0.63 -20.75 11.85
N GLU A 362 0.29 -21.01 10.94
CA GLU A 362 1.52 -20.27 10.74
C GLU A 362 1.22 -18.82 10.34
N PHE A 363 0.24 -18.63 9.44
CA PHE A 363 -0.20 -17.30 9.00
C PHE A 363 -0.84 -16.51 10.15
N LEU A 364 -1.71 -17.17 10.93
CA LEU A 364 -2.32 -16.56 12.11
C LEU A 364 -1.28 -16.19 13.18
N GLY A 365 -0.24 -17.01 13.34
CA GLY A 365 0.88 -16.72 14.23
C GLY A 365 1.66 -15.45 13.87
N ARG A 366 1.63 -15.04 12.59
CA ARG A 366 2.26 -13.79 12.12
C ARG A 366 1.33 -12.57 12.15
N LEU A 367 0.07 -12.76 12.56
CA LEU A 367 -0.94 -11.72 12.75
C LEU A 367 -1.44 -11.71 14.21
N PRO A 368 -0.57 -11.42 15.19
CA PRO A 368 -0.87 -11.61 16.61
C PRO A 368 -1.97 -10.68 17.12
N ILE A 369 -2.21 -9.56 16.44
CA ILE A 369 -3.21 -8.58 16.86
C ILE A 369 -4.48 -8.77 16.03
N VAL A 370 -5.47 -9.43 16.61
CA VAL A 370 -6.77 -9.65 15.98
C VAL A 370 -7.81 -8.75 16.63
N PHE A 371 -8.56 -8.01 15.82
CA PHE A 371 -9.67 -7.19 16.29
C PHE A 371 -10.79 -7.09 15.28
N THR A 372 -11.96 -6.73 15.78
CA THR A 372 -13.19 -6.73 14.99
C THR A 372 -13.78 -5.34 14.85
N LEU A 373 -14.41 -5.10 13.70
CA LEU A 373 -15.22 -3.92 13.41
C LEU A 373 -16.70 -4.32 13.48
N GLN A 374 -17.51 -3.39 13.94
CA GLN A 374 -18.97 -3.55 13.99
C GLN A 374 -19.57 -3.18 12.62
N GLY A 375 -20.70 -3.81 12.31
CA GLY A 375 -21.54 -3.37 11.20
C GLY A 375 -22.10 -1.97 11.45
N MET A 376 -22.42 -1.26 10.38
CA MET A 376 -22.98 0.09 10.45
C MET A 376 -24.47 0.05 10.83
N SER A 377 -24.88 0.84 11.83
CA SER A 377 -26.28 1.09 12.13
C SER A 377 -26.81 2.29 11.33
N GLU A 378 -28.14 2.46 11.27
CA GLU A 378 -28.76 3.63 10.62
C GLU A 378 -28.25 4.94 11.24
N ASP A 379 -28.20 5.00 12.57
CA ASP A 379 -27.73 6.18 13.30
C ASP A 379 -26.26 6.50 13.00
N MET A 380 -25.39 5.46 12.97
CA MET A 380 -23.99 5.64 12.57
C MET A 380 -23.85 6.16 11.14
N LEU A 381 -24.70 5.73 10.22
CA LEU A 381 -24.68 6.23 8.84
C LEU A 381 -25.08 7.69 8.78
N VAL A 382 -26.05 8.13 9.58
CA VAL A 382 -26.41 9.55 9.71
C VAL A 382 -25.26 10.37 10.29
N GLU A 383 -24.59 9.87 11.31
CA GLU A 383 -23.39 10.51 11.86
C GLU A 383 -22.27 10.62 10.84
N ILE A 384 -22.01 9.55 10.05
CA ILE A 384 -21.01 9.54 8.97
C ILE A 384 -21.29 10.63 7.93
N LEU A 385 -22.55 10.92 7.65
CA LEU A 385 -22.91 11.98 6.71
C LEU A 385 -22.58 13.39 7.25
N LYS A 386 -22.68 13.61 8.58
CA LYS A 386 -22.58 14.95 9.22
C LYS A 386 -21.23 15.20 9.90
N GLU A 387 -20.80 14.29 10.77
CA GLU A 387 -19.80 14.57 11.80
C GLU A 387 -18.37 14.66 11.28
N PRO A 388 -17.85 13.70 10.49
CA PRO A 388 -16.45 13.67 10.10
C PRO A 388 -15.97 14.99 9.49
N LYS A 389 -14.69 15.32 9.67
CA LYS A 389 -14.08 16.48 9.02
C LYS A 389 -14.29 16.46 7.51
N ASN A 390 -14.18 15.28 6.90
CA ASN A 390 -14.41 15.06 5.47
C ASN A 390 -15.79 14.45 5.18
N ALA A 391 -16.80 14.77 5.99
CA ALA A 391 -18.17 14.28 5.75
C ALA A 391 -18.63 14.63 4.33
N ILE A 392 -19.30 13.68 3.69
CA ILE A 392 -19.71 13.83 2.28
C ILE A 392 -20.62 15.04 2.07
N LEU A 393 -21.48 15.34 3.03
CA LEU A 393 -22.34 16.52 2.98
C LEU A 393 -21.53 17.81 2.98
N LYS A 394 -20.49 17.90 3.82
CA LYS A 394 -19.59 19.06 3.84
C LYS A 394 -18.86 19.26 2.52
N GLN A 395 -18.52 18.16 1.84
CA GLN A 395 -17.90 18.22 0.50
C GLN A 395 -18.88 18.78 -0.54
N TYR A 396 -20.12 18.27 -0.58
CA TYR A 396 -21.14 18.79 -1.50
C TYR A 396 -21.55 20.22 -1.18
N GLN A 397 -21.66 20.58 0.11
CA GLN A 397 -21.93 21.97 0.51
C GLN A 397 -20.84 22.91 0.01
N LYS A 398 -19.57 22.52 0.13
CA LYS A 398 -18.44 23.30 -0.38
C LYS A 398 -18.43 23.38 -1.90
N LEU A 399 -18.75 22.28 -2.59
CA LEU A 399 -18.81 22.24 -4.05
C LEU A 399 -19.91 23.16 -4.59
N LEU A 400 -21.13 23.06 -4.05
CA LEU A 400 -22.25 23.87 -4.50
C LEU A 400 -22.14 25.35 -4.08
N ALA A 401 -21.40 25.62 -3.00
CA ALA A 401 -21.11 27.01 -2.62
C ALA A 401 -20.26 27.76 -3.66
N LEU A 402 -19.48 27.04 -4.50
CA LEU A 402 -18.76 27.64 -5.63
C LEU A 402 -19.72 28.16 -6.73
N ASP A 403 -20.91 27.57 -6.82
CA ASP A 403 -21.98 27.97 -7.72
C ASP A 403 -23.01 28.88 -7.02
N GLU A 404 -22.65 29.48 -5.87
CA GLU A 404 -23.50 30.33 -5.04
C GLU A 404 -24.81 29.64 -4.55
N VAL A 405 -24.81 28.29 -4.50
CA VAL A 405 -25.92 27.47 -4.03
C VAL A 405 -25.70 27.02 -2.60
N LYS A 406 -26.63 27.33 -1.70
CA LYS A 406 -26.60 26.83 -0.32
C LYS A 406 -27.34 25.51 -0.21
N LEU A 407 -26.62 24.43 0.11
CA LEU A 407 -27.18 23.09 0.32
C LEU A 407 -27.47 22.87 1.80
N GLU A 408 -28.71 22.56 2.14
CA GLU A 408 -29.14 22.19 3.48
C GLU A 408 -29.87 20.84 3.45
N PHE A 409 -29.69 20.06 4.50
CA PHE A 409 -30.37 18.77 4.69
C PHE A 409 -31.12 18.81 6.01
N ASP A 410 -32.38 18.41 5.99
CA ASP A 410 -33.11 18.12 7.23
C ASP A 410 -32.78 16.73 7.77
N ASP A 411 -33.10 16.46 9.03
CA ASP A 411 -32.84 15.17 9.64
C ASP A 411 -33.63 14.04 8.98
N GLY A 412 -34.84 14.32 8.48
CA GLY A 412 -35.67 13.35 7.75
C GLY A 412 -34.99 12.88 6.45
N ALA A 413 -34.39 13.81 5.70
CA ALA A 413 -33.64 13.47 4.48
C ALA A 413 -32.41 12.60 4.80
N LEU A 414 -31.70 12.88 5.88
CA LEU A 414 -30.51 12.11 6.27
C LEU A 414 -30.88 10.68 6.67
N HIS A 415 -31.92 10.49 7.47
CA HIS A 415 -32.42 9.17 7.81
C HIS A 415 -32.95 8.41 6.58
N ALA A 416 -33.61 9.09 5.63
CA ALA A 416 -34.04 8.47 4.39
C ALA A 416 -32.86 8.00 3.53
N ILE A 417 -31.76 8.78 3.46
CA ILE A 417 -30.51 8.42 2.76
C ILE A 417 -29.87 7.21 3.44
N ALA A 418 -29.69 7.26 4.77
CA ALA A 418 -29.10 6.17 5.56
C ALA A 418 -29.88 4.86 5.40
N LYS A 419 -31.21 4.92 5.50
CA LYS A 419 -32.10 3.76 5.31
C LYS A 419 -32.03 3.17 3.90
N LYS A 420 -31.89 4.03 2.88
CA LYS A 420 -31.72 3.61 1.49
C LYS A 420 -30.34 2.98 1.26
N ALA A 421 -29.30 3.49 1.92
CA ALA A 421 -27.96 2.94 1.87
C ALA A 421 -27.89 1.55 2.50
N MET A 422 -28.51 1.36 3.69
CA MET A 422 -28.57 0.04 4.36
C MET A 422 -29.23 -1.04 3.51
N LYS A 423 -30.26 -0.68 2.71
CA LYS A 423 -30.94 -1.65 1.82
C LYS A 423 -30.09 -2.14 0.66
N LYS A 424 -28.97 -1.49 0.36
CA LYS A 424 -28.13 -1.85 -0.78
C LYS A 424 -27.07 -2.90 -0.47
N ASP A 425 -26.84 -3.24 0.79
CA ASP A 425 -25.80 -4.20 1.29
C ASP A 425 -24.40 -4.02 0.66
N THR A 426 -24.10 -2.82 0.12
CA THR A 426 -22.85 -2.54 -0.59
C THR A 426 -21.84 -1.73 0.23
N GLY A 427 -22.15 -1.50 1.52
CA GLY A 427 -21.31 -0.67 2.37
C GLY A 427 -21.36 0.80 1.96
#